data_fcd503fde4aed1f16158398e9227ef9c
#
_entry.id   fcd503fde4aed1f16158398e9227ef9c
#
_cell.length_a   1.000
_cell.length_b   1.000
_cell.length_c   1.000
_cell.angle_alpha   90.00
_cell.angle_beta   90.00
_cell.angle_gamma   90.00
#
_symmetry.space_group_name_H-M   'P 1'
#
loop_
_entity.id
_entity.type
_entity.pdbx_description
1 polymer ?
#
loop_
_entity_poly.entity_id
_entity_poly.type
_entity_poly.pdbx_seq_one_letter_code
_entity_poly.pdbx_strand_id
1 'polypeptide(L)'
;RWSAANTADLEIAVTPQKDLPKLEIFVASYFEGFTQAFVYAQDAATGQAKFVPALKEDAVWHVFPRDGEVAKLVGDGRWQHPPAPVTWTVRNPLAAPLAIRRNPELGLTALVMSPPEDCFAVYTPYGEEGHGSLYLGLLGRDVKAGQTATGRARLVIGRAVSDEEAVKLFQDYV
;
A
#
# COMPACT_ATOMS: atom_id res chain seq x y z
N ARG A 1 -13.32 4.49 11.26
CA ARG A 1 -13.34 5.07 12.62
C ARG A 1 -12.15 6.01 12.80
N TRP A 2 -12.36 7.19 13.37
CA TRP A 2 -11.28 8.04 13.86
C TRP A 2 -10.83 7.52 15.23
N SER A 3 -9.56 7.10 15.33
CA SER A 3 -8.96 6.62 16.59
C SER A 3 -8.19 7.73 17.33
N ALA A 4 -7.77 8.77 16.60
CA ALA A 4 -7.18 10.00 17.12
C ALA A 4 -7.48 11.17 16.16
N ALA A 5 -7.10 12.39 16.54
CA ALA A 5 -7.36 13.60 15.75
C ALA A 5 -6.77 13.55 14.32
N ASN A 6 -5.70 12.79 14.15
CA ASN A 6 -4.95 12.66 12.89
C ASN A 6 -4.84 11.22 12.40
N THR A 7 -5.63 10.28 12.95
CA THR A 7 -5.55 8.85 12.67
C THR A 7 -6.94 8.28 12.36
N ALA A 8 -7.07 7.62 11.22
CA ALA A 8 -8.28 6.93 10.81
C ALA A 8 -7.99 5.43 10.62
N ASP A 9 -8.80 4.58 11.27
CA ASP A 9 -8.77 3.14 11.09
C ASP A 9 -9.91 2.70 10.18
N LEU A 10 -9.59 1.83 9.24
CA LEU A 10 -10.51 1.15 8.34
C LEU A 10 -10.48 -0.34 8.63
N GLU A 11 -11.64 -0.93 8.78
CA GLU A 11 -11.85 -2.37 8.79
C GLU A 11 -12.86 -2.71 7.68
N ILE A 12 -12.52 -3.69 6.85
CA ILE A 12 -13.35 -4.19 5.77
C ILE A 12 -13.66 -5.64 6.06
N ALA A 13 -14.92 -6.02 6.00
CA ALA A 13 -15.37 -7.40 6.08
C ALA A 13 -16.17 -7.76 4.82
N VAL A 14 -15.81 -8.87 4.18
CA VAL A 14 -16.49 -9.38 2.98
C VAL A 14 -16.95 -10.80 3.22
N THR A 15 -18.24 -11.04 2.99
CA THR A 15 -18.83 -12.39 2.99
C THR A 15 -19.43 -12.66 1.61
N PRO A 16 -18.71 -13.32 0.70
CA PRO A 16 -19.15 -13.50 -0.67
C PRO A 16 -20.26 -14.55 -0.77
N GLN A 17 -21.17 -14.40 -1.76
CA GLN A 17 -22.21 -15.36 -2.08
C GLN A 17 -21.74 -16.50 -3.00
N LYS A 18 -20.55 -16.36 -3.60
CA LYS A 18 -19.87 -17.36 -4.41
C LYS A 18 -18.40 -17.36 -4.12
N ASP A 19 -17.70 -18.44 -4.46
CA ASP A 19 -16.24 -18.49 -4.32
C ASP A 19 -15.56 -17.37 -5.11
N LEU A 20 -14.66 -16.65 -4.44
CA LEU A 20 -13.84 -15.59 -5.03
C LEU A 20 -12.37 -16.01 -4.95
N PRO A 21 -11.81 -16.56 -6.04
CA PRO A 21 -10.40 -16.91 -6.05
C PRO A 21 -9.54 -15.65 -6.07
N LYS A 22 -8.48 -15.67 -5.29
CA LYS A 22 -7.47 -14.60 -5.23
C LYS A 22 -8.09 -13.20 -5.09
N LEU A 23 -9.08 -13.07 -4.21
CA LEU A 23 -9.78 -11.80 -3.99
C LEU A 23 -8.81 -10.74 -3.52
N GLU A 24 -8.79 -9.62 -4.24
CA GLU A 24 -8.10 -8.40 -3.85
C GLU A 24 -9.12 -7.31 -3.52
N ILE A 25 -8.90 -6.61 -2.41
CA ILE A 25 -9.57 -5.36 -2.08
C ILE A 25 -8.55 -4.24 -2.20
N PHE A 26 -8.78 -3.35 -3.15
CA PHE A 26 -7.88 -2.25 -3.45
C PHE A 26 -8.32 -1.00 -2.68
N VAL A 27 -7.59 -0.66 -1.62
CA VAL A 27 -7.86 0.52 -0.79
C VAL A 27 -7.06 1.69 -1.33
N ALA A 28 -7.75 2.67 -1.91
CA ALA A 28 -7.15 3.84 -2.51
C ALA A 28 -7.19 5.04 -1.55
N SER A 29 -6.06 5.73 -1.42
CA SER A 29 -5.91 6.99 -0.68
C SER A 29 -5.27 8.03 -1.60
N TYR A 30 -5.80 9.25 -1.61
CA TYR A 30 -5.33 10.33 -2.47
C TYR A 30 -4.89 11.52 -1.64
N PHE A 31 -3.69 12.05 -1.92
CA PHE A 31 -3.05 13.12 -1.16
C PHE A 31 -2.59 14.22 -2.11
N GLU A 32 -3.48 15.16 -2.42
CA GLU A 32 -3.16 16.29 -3.28
C GLU A 32 -2.01 17.11 -2.70
N GLY A 33 -1.01 17.44 -3.54
CA GLY A 33 0.18 18.19 -3.15
C GLY A 33 1.25 17.40 -2.41
N PHE A 34 1.06 16.11 -2.15
CA PHE A 34 2.10 15.26 -1.56
C PHE A 34 2.93 14.63 -2.68
N THR A 35 3.98 15.33 -3.09
CA THR A 35 4.77 15.04 -4.28
C THR A 35 5.86 13.99 -4.10
N GLN A 36 6.10 13.51 -2.89
CA GLN A 36 7.12 12.50 -2.62
C GLN A 36 6.46 11.21 -2.11
N ALA A 37 6.72 10.08 -2.78
CA ALA A 37 6.16 8.78 -2.44
C ALA A 37 7.26 7.78 -2.09
N PHE A 38 7.09 7.05 -0.98
CA PHE A 38 8.03 6.03 -0.51
C PHE A 38 7.27 4.82 0.02
N VAL A 39 7.86 3.64 -0.15
CA VAL A 39 7.33 2.39 0.41
C VAL A 39 8.41 1.72 1.26
N TYR A 40 8.04 1.21 2.42
CA TYR A 40 8.96 0.49 3.31
C TYR A 40 9.19 -0.92 2.77
N ALA A 41 10.30 -1.08 2.08
CA ALA A 41 10.64 -2.29 1.32
C ALA A 41 12.06 -2.74 1.59
N GLN A 42 12.41 -3.94 1.13
CA GLN A 42 13.77 -4.45 1.19
C GLN A 42 14.63 -3.73 0.14
N ASP A 43 15.81 -3.29 0.51
CA ASP A 43 16.79 -2.76 -0.43
C ASP A 43 17.30 -3.87 -1.36
N ALA A 44 17.33 -3.60 -2.67
CA ALA A 44 17.73 -4.62 -3.66
C ALA A 44 19.18 -5.08 -3.51
N ALA A 45 20.08 -4.21 -3.06
CA ALA A 45 21.51 -4.49 -2.98
C ALA A 45 21.90 -5.13 -1.64
N THR A 46 21.24 -4.72 -0.54
CA THR A 46 21.63 -5.10 0.82
C THR A 46 20.64 -6.03 1.52
N GLY A 47 19.40 -6.11 1.03
CA GLY A 47 18.28 -6.79 1.69
C GLY A 47 17.77 -6.08 2.96
N GLN A 48 18.35 -4.95 3.33
CA GLN A 48 17.93 -4.19 4.51
C GLN A 48 16.61 -3.46 4.27
N ALA A 49 15.81 -3.38 5.32
CA ALA A 49 14.55 -2.64 5.29
C ALA A 49 14.81 -1.12 5.27
N LYS A 50 14.21 -0.42 4.31
CA LYS A 50 14.27 1.05 4.20
C LYS A 50 13.07 1.61 3.44
N PHE A 51 12.85 2.93 3.51
CA PHE A 51 11.92 3.60 2.62
C PHE A 51 12.55 3.77 1.23
N VAL A 52 11.97 3.07 0.25
CA VAL A 52 12.37 3.10 -1.16
C VAL A 52 11.51 4.13 -1.88
N PRO A 53 12.09 5.13 -2.54
CA PRO A 53 11.32 6.12 -3.28
C PRO A 53 10.68 5.50 -4.54
N ALA A 54 9.49 5.96 -4.87
CA ALA A 54 8.85 5.70 -6.16
C ALA A 54 9.26 6.81 -7.14
N LEU A 55 10.25 6.53 -7.98
CA LEU A 55 10.83 7.49 -8.93
C LEU A 55 10.30 7.24 -10.35
N LYS A 56 10.14 8.31 -11.13
CA LYS A 56 9.67 8.26 -12.50
C LYS A 56 10.60 7.47 -13.42
N GLU A 57 11.90 7.55 -13.16
CA GLU A 57 12.96 6.85 -13.90
C GLU A 57 12.82 5.33 -13.79
N ASP A 58 12.26 4.86 -12.68
CA ASP A 58 12.05 3.43 -12.46
C ASP A 58 10.75 2.94 -13.10
N ALA A 59 9.66 3.69 -12.95
CA ALA A 59 8.35 3.40 -13.53
C ALA A 59 7.34 4.54 -13.32
N VAL A 60 6.22 4.50 -14.06
CA VAL A 60 5.05 5.36 -13.77
C VAL A 60 4.24 4.78 -12.61
N TRP A 61 4.00 3.47 -12.62
CA TRP A 61 3.18 2.75 -11.65
C TRP A 61 3.99 1.64 -11.00
N HIS A 62 4.21 1.73 -9.70
CA HIS A 62 5.02 0.80 -8.92
C HIS A 62 4.13 -0.11 -8.08
N VAL A 63 4.49 -1.38 -7.98
CA VAL A 63 3.95 -2.31 -7.00
C VAL A 63 5.07 -2.97 -6.21
N PHE A 64 4.92 -2.95 -4.89
CA PHE A 64 5.80 -3.59 -3.94
C PHE A 64 5.05 -4.80 -3.35
N PRO A 65 5.32 -6.02 -3.84
CA PRO A 65 4.65 -7.22 -3.36
C PRO A 65 5.19 -7.65 -2.00
N ARG A 66 4.39 -8.39 -1.22
CA ARG A 66 4.87 -9.02 0.01
C ARG A 66 5.96 -10.05 -0.26
N ASP A 67 5.81 -10.81 -1.34
CA ASP A 67 6.70 -11.91 -1.72
C ASP A 67 6.63 -12.24 -3.21
N GLY A 68 7.42 -13.21 -3.66
CA GLY A 68 7.47 -13.62 -5.07
C GLY A 68 6.17 -14.26 -5.59
N GLU A 69 5.36 -14.88 -4.75
CA GLU A 69 4.06 -15.43 -5.17
C GLU A 69 3.06 -14.32 -5.42
N VAL A 70 3.11 -13.27 -4.60
CA VAL A 70 2.31 -12.05 -4.81
C VAL A 70 2.74 -11.33 -6.09
N ALA A 71 4.03 -11.29 -6.39
CA ALA A 71 4.51 -10.71 -7.65
C ALA A 71 3.89 -11.40 -8.89
N LYS A 72 3.76 -12.73 -8.85
CA LYS A 72 3.06 -13.50 -9.90
C LYS A 72 1.56 -13.20 -9.94
N LEU A 73 0.95 -12.99 -8.77
CA LEU A 73 -0.47 -12.64 -8.67
C LEU A 73 -0.78 -11.29 -9.32
N VAL A 74 0.06 -10.27 -9.08
CA VAL A 74 -0.07 -8.96 -9.72
C VAL A 74 0.07 -9.06 -11.24
N GLY A 75 0.94 -9.95 -11.72
CA GLY A 75 1.20 -10.18 -13.14
C GLY A 75 0.21 -11.11 -13.85
N ASP A 76 -0.86 -11.57 -13.20
CA ASP A 76 -1.80 -12.57 -13.75
C ASP A 76 -2.80 -12.02 -14.77
N GLY A 77 -2.71 -10.73 -15.13
CA GLY A 77 -3.56 -10.05 -16.11
C GLY A 77 -4.77 -9.34 -15.52
N ARG A 78 -5.04 -9.44 -14.21
CA ARG A 78 -6.19 -8.80 -13.54
C ARG A 78 -6.25 -7.29 -13.76
N TRP A 79 -5.11 -6.64 -13.89
CA TRP A 79 -4.97 -5.19 -14.07
C TRP A 79 -5.03 -4.74 -15.55
N GLN A 80 -5.24 -5.65 -16.50
CA GLN A 80 -5.31 -5.34 -17.92
C GLN A 80 -6.74 -5.16 -18.45
N HIS A 81 -7.75 -5.24 -17.57
CA HIS A 81 -9.16 -5.14 -17.95
C HIS A 81 -9.71 -3.71 -17.83
N PRO A 82 -10.67 -3.32 -18.71
CA PRO A 82 -11.42 -2.07 -18.56
C PRO A 82 -12.11 -2.00 -17.18
N PRO A 83 -12.42 -0.80 -16.65
CA PRO A 83 -12.36 0.50 -17.35
C PRO A 83 -11.00 1.21 -17.31
N ALA A 84 -10.08 0.78 -16.46
CA ALA A 84 -8.82 1.47 -16.24
C ALA A 84 -7.64 0.47 -16.17
N PRO A 85 -7.15 -0.03 -17.32
CA PRO A 85 -6.00 -0.92 -17.32
C PRO A 85 -4.75 -0.20 -16.81
N VAL A 86 -4.00 -0.87 -15.93
CA VAL A 86 -2.74 -0.35 -15.37
C VAL A 86 -1.65 -1.40 -15.53
N THR A 87 -0.50 -0.98 -16.02
CA THR A 87 0.70 -1.80 -16.03
C THR A 87 1.56 -1.48 -14.82
N TRP A 88 1.53 -2.36 -13.83
CA TRP A 88 2.34 -2.25 -12.62
C TRP A 88 3.75 -2.77 -12.85
N THR A 89 4.75 -1.97 -12.50
CA THR A 89 6.15 -2.42 -12.46
C THR A 89 6.43 -3.01 -11.08
N VAL A 90 6.75 -4.30 -11.06
CA VAL A 90 7.08 -5.02 -9.82
C VAL A 90 8.42 -4.53 -9.29
N ARG A 91 8.42 -4.11 -8.03
CA ARG A 91 9.59 -3.63 -7.28
C ARG A 91 10.02 -4.66 -6.24
N ASN A 92 10.93 -4.26 -5.38
CA ASN A 92 11.43 -5.07 -4.27
C ASN A 92 10.29 -5.52 -3.34
N PRO A 93 10.44 -6.67 -2.67
CA PRO A 93 9.48 -7.09 -1.67
C PRO A 93 9.31 -6.08 -0.54
N LEU A 94 8.11 -6.01 0.02
CA LEU A 94 7.84 -5.24 1.23
C LEU A 94 8.72 -5.71 2.39
N ALA A 95 9.24 -4.77 3.19
CA ALA A 95 9.73 -5.06 4.53
C ALA A 95 8.54 -5.05 5.53
N ALA A 96 7.57 -4.16 5.28
CA ALA A 96 6.27 -4.16 5.94
C ALA A 96 5.24 -3.39 5.07
N PRO A 97 3.92 -3.63 5.22
CA PRO A 97 2.89 -2.88 4.53
C PRO A 97 2.74 -1.47 5.09
N LEU A 98 3.72 -0.64 4.80
CA LEU A 98 3.84 0.75 5.23
C LEU A 98 4.30 1.59 4.04
N ALA A 99 3.54 2.63 3.72
CA ALA A 99 3.90 3.59 2.70
C ALA A 99 3.64 5.02 3.18
N ILE A 100 4.43 5.95 2.68
CA ILE A 100 4.33 7.36 3.06
C ILE A 100 4.32 8.24 1.81
N ARG A 101 3.57 9.33 1.90
CA ARG A 101 3.73 10.48 1.01
C ARG A 101 4.07 11.72 1.81
N ARG A 102 4.94 12.55 1.26
CA ARG A 102 5.37 13.80 1.89
C ARG A 102 4.99 15.00 1.02
N ASN A 103 4.47 16.02 1.70
CA ASN A 103 4.36 17.37 1.16
C ASN A 103 5.47 18.21 1.79
N PRO A 104 6.57 18.49 1.06
CA PRO A 104 7.72 19.23 1.63
C PRO A 104 7.38 20.70 1.89
N GLU A 105 6.45 21.31 1.14
CA GLU A 105 6.06 22.71 1.31
C GLU A 105 5.30 22.92 2.63
N LEU A 106 4.40 22.01 2.98
CA LEU A 106 3.62 22.08 4.20
C LEU A 106 4.26 21.37 5.40
N GLY A 107 5.35 20.64 5.17
CA GLY A 107 5.98 19.79 6.17
C GLY A 107 5.03 18.68 6.67
N LEU A 108 4.17 18.15 5.79
CA LEU A 108 3.20 17.11 6.14
C LEU A 108 3.65 15.75 5.61
N THR A 109 3.35 14.72 6.37
CA THR A 109 3.53 13.32 5.98
C THR A 109 2.20 12.59 6.14
N ALA A 110 1.77 11.90 5.08
CA ALA A 110 0.65 10.96 5.10
C ALA A 110 1.23 9.53 5.13
N LEU A 111 0.76 8.71 6.06
CA LEU A 111 1.14 7.30 6.19
C LEU A 111 -0.09 6.44 5.94
N VAL A 112 0.06 5.41 5.11
CA VAL A 112 -0.92 4.32 5.03
C VAL A 112 -0.22 3.02 5.42
N MET A 113 -0.90 2.22 6.25
CA MET A 113 -0.35 0.98 6.78
C MET A 113 -1.42 -0.08 6.99
N SER A 114 -1.01 -1.34 7.01
CA SER A 114 -1.89 -2.49 7.25
C SER A 114 -1.10 -3.57 8.00
N PRO A 115 -1.75 -4.41 8.81
CA PRO A 115 -1.09 -5.59 9.33
C PRO A 115 -0.56 -6.48 8.18
N PRO A 116 0.61 -7.13 8.34
CA PRO A 116 1.22 -7.95 7.29
C PRO A 116 0.33 -9.08 6.77
N GLU A 117 -0.49 -9.67 7.65
CA GLU A 117 -1.42 -10.74 7.30
C GLU A 117 -2.60 -10.27 6.46
N ASP A 118 -2.93 -8.98 6.52
CA ASP A 118 -4.08 -8.39 5.83
C ASP A 118 -3.71 -7.82 4.46
N CYS A 119 -2.45 -7.38 4.26
CA CYS A 119 -1.99 -6.73 3.05
C CYS A 119 -0.96 -7.58 2.30
N PHE A 120 -1.16 -7.76 1.01
CA PHE A 120 -0.25 -8.54 0.18
C PHE A 120 0.62 -7.69 -0.76
N ALA A 121 0.22 -6.45 -1.05
CA ALA A 121 0.99 -5.52 -1.87
C ALA A 121 0.67 -4.06 -1.54
N VAL A 122 1.66 -3.19 -1.77
CA VAL A 122 1.51 -1.73 -1.75
C VAL A 122 1.75 -1.21 -3.15
N TYR A 123 0.90 -0.28 -3.59
CA TYR A 123 0.97 0.29 -4.92
C TYR A 123 1.05 1.81 -4.84
N THR A 124 1.76 2.43 -5.76
CA THR A 124 1.83 3.89 -5.87
C THR A 124 2.31 4.31 -7.26
N PRO A 125 1.85 5.42 -7.83
CA PRO A 125 2.57 6.08 -8.91
C PRO A 125 3.85 6.72 -8.36
N TYR A 126 4.75 7.18 -9.27
CA TYR A 126 5.89 7.98 -8.84
C TYR A 126 5.44 9.28 -8.13
N GLY A 127 6.33 9.90 -7.36
CA GLY A 127 5.99 10.98 -6.43
C GLY A 127 5.20 12.12 -7.02
N GLU A 128 5.68 12.71 -8.15
CA GLU A 128 5.10 13.88 -8.81
C GLU A 128 3.97 13.53 -9.81
N GLU A 129 3.60 12.25 -9.93
CA GLU A 129 2.44 11.86 -10.72
C GLU A 129 1.16 12.47 -10.13
N GLY A 130 0.30 13.05 -10.98
CA GLY A 130 -0.79 13.93 -10.54
C GLY A 130 -1.87 13.29 -9.66
N HIS A 131 -1.96 11.96 -9.58
CA HIS A 131 -2.92 11.29 -8.69
C HIS A 131 -2.59 11.44 -7.20
N GLY A 132 -1.31 11.63 -6.83
CA GLY A 132 -0.93 11.76 -5.43
C GLY A 132 -1.34 10.58 -4.55
N SER A 133 -1.39 9.36 -5.08
CA SER A 133 -2.08 8.23 -4.45
C SER A 133 -1.15 7.21 -3.81
N LEU A 134 -1.63 6.57 -2.73
CA LEU A 134 -1.11 5.33 -2.17
C LEU A 134 -2.23 4.31 -2.11
N TYR A 135 -1.91 3.06 -2.41
CA TYR A 135 -2.90 1.98 -2.41
C TYR A 135 -2.40 0.79 -1.61
N LEU A 136 -3.31 0.17 -0.85
CA LEU A 136 -3.09 -1.10 -0.19
C LEU A 136 -3.90 -2.18 -0.89
N GLY A 137 -3.25 -3.23 -1.35
CA GLY A 137 -3.89 -4.46 -1.81
C GLY A 137 -4.13 -5.38 -0.61
N LEU A 138 -5.39 -5.47 -0.18
CA LEU A 138 -5.76 -6.31 0.96
C LEU A 138 -6.25 -7.68 0.50
N LEU A 139 -6.09 -8.68 1.35
CA LEU A 139 -6.44 -10.08 1.20
C LEU A 139 -5.53 -10.86 0.24
N GLY A 140 -5.67 -10.77 -1.09
CA GLY A 140 -4.88 -11.51 -2.08
C GLY A 140 -4.97 -13.03 -1.96
N ARG A 141 -6.11 -13.56 -1.50
CA ARG A 141 -6.34 -14.98 -1.20
C ARG A 141 -7.72 -15.45 -1.63
N ASP A 142 -7.89 -16.76 -1.70
CA ASP A 142 -9.21 -17.36 -1.97
C ASP A 142 -10.14 -17.12 -0.78
N VAL A 143 -11.38 -16.72 -1.07
CA VAL A 143 -12.46 -16.58 -0.09
C VAL A 143 -13.66 -17.39 -0.57
N LYS A 144 -14.08 -18.36 0.23
CA LYS A 144 -15.19 -19.25 -0.10
C LYS A 144 -16.54 -18.59 0.16
N ALA A 145 -17.56 -19.02 -0.60
CA ALA A 145 -18.95 -18.61 -0.37
C ALA A 145 -19.34 -18.79 1.10
N GLY A 146 -19.92 -17.75 1.70
CA GLY A 146 -20.33 -17.73 3.11
C GLY A 146 -19.19 -17.55 4.13
N GLN A 147 -17.91 -17.58 3.71
CA GLN A 147 -16.78 -17.29 4.58
C GLN A 147 -16.57 -15.78 4.68
N THR A 148 -16.48 -15.24 5.89
CA THR A 148 -16.11 -13.84 6.08
C THR A 148 -14.59 -13.70 6.08
N ALA A 149 -14.08 -12.82 5.22
CA ALA A 149 -12.68 -12.38 5.23
C ALA A 149 -12.62 -10.92 5.67
N THR A 150 -11.64 -10.59 6.51
CA THR A 150 -11.42 -9.22 7.02
C THR A 150 -10.06 -8.71 6.59
N GLY A 151 -9.96 -7.39 6.43
CA GLY A 151 -8.71 -6.68 6.20
C GLY A 151 -8.76 -5.32 6.90
N ARG A 152 -7.63 -4.88 7.45
CA ARG A 152 -7.49 -3.64 8.22
C ARG A 152 -6.48 -2.72 7.58
N ALA A 153 -6.72 -1.43 7.70
CA ALA A 153 -5.79 -0.40 7.29
C ALA A 153 -5.86 0.79 8.25
N ARG A 154 -4.76 1.54 8.33
CA ARG A 154 -4.67 2.78 9.09
C ARG A 154 -4.10 3.88 8.22
N LEU A 155 -4.69 5.07 8.31
CA LEU A 155 -4.17 6.32 7.80
C LEU A 155 -3.75 7.21 8.97
N VAL A 156 -2.55 7.79 8.88
CA VAL A 156 -2.07 8.82 9.81
C VAL A 156 -1.60 10.03 9.01
N ILE A 157 -1.94 11.24 9.45
CA ILE A 157 -1.38 12.48 8.91
C ILE A 157 -0.59 13.17 10.02
N GLY A 158 0.70 13.38 9.82
CA GLY A 158 1.59 14.01 10.81
C GLY A 158 2.42 15.15 10.22
N ARG A 159 3.01 15.97 11.10
CA ARG A 159 3.99 16.98 10.70
C ARG A 159 5.39 16.42 10.83
N ALA A 160 6.20 16.59 9.79
CA ALA A 160 7.64 16.25 9.75
C ALA A 160 7.96 14.84 10.32
N VAL A 161 7.09 13.87 10.07
CA VAL A 161 7.29 12.49 10.56
C VAL A 161 8.55 11.91 9.91
N SER A 162 9.54 11.53 10.73
CA SER A 162 10.77 10.88 10.26
C SER A 162 10.51 9.43 9.82
N ASP A 163 11.50 8.81 9.17
CA ASP A 163 11.41 7.41 8.77
C ASP A 163 11.32 6.48 9.99
N GLU A 164 12.10 6.76 11.03
CA GLU A 164 12.08 6.02 12.30
C GLU A 164 10.73 6.14 13.02
N GLU A 165 10.18 7.36 13.03
CA GLU A 165 8.85 7.62 13.60
C GLU A 165 7.76 6.88 12.82
N ALA A 166 7.83 6.86 11.49
CA ALA A 166 6.88 6.14 10.65
C ALA A 166 6.92 4.63 10.94
N VAL A 167 8.11 4.04 11.05
CA VAL A 167 8.29 2.64 11.42
C VAL A 167 7.75 2.36 12.83
N LYS A 168 8.01 3.26 13.79
CA LYS A 168 7.46 3.12 15.15
C LYS A 168 5.94 3.16 15.16
N LEU A 169 5.31 4.11 14.44
CA LEU A 169 3.84 4.18 14.32
C LEU A 169 3.24 2.91 13.72
N PHE A 170 3.95 2.28 12.77
CA PHE A 170 3.55 0.98 12.24
C PHE A 170 3.66 -0.12 13.29
N GLN A 171 4.78 -0.22 14.01
CA GLN A 171 5.01 -1.22 15.06
C GLN A 171 4.00 -1.10 16.21
N ASP A 172 3.61 0.12 16.56
CA ASP A 172 2.59 0.38 17.59
C ASP A 172 1.15 0.03 17.12
N TYR A 173 0.95 -0.14 15.81
CA TYR A 173 -0.36 -0.44 15.22
C TYR A 173 -0.63 -1.95 15.06
N VAL A 174 0.38 -2.75 14.76
CA VAL A 174 0.25 -4.19 14.40
C VAL A 174 0.32 -5.13 15.59
#